data_51698db84adf9a3636a501d245bd9cb0
#
_entry.id   51698db84adf9a3636a501d245bd9cb0
#
_cell.length_a   1.000
_cell.length_b   1.000
_cell.length_c   1.000
_cell.angle_alpha   90.00
_cell.angle_beta   90.00
_cell.angle_gamma   90.00
#
_symmetry.space_group_name_H-M   'P 1'
#
loop_
_entity.id
_entity.type
_entity.pdbx_description
1 polymer ?
#
loop_
_entity_poly.entity_id
_entity_poly.type
_entity_poly.pdbx_seq_one_letter_code
_entity_poly.pdbx_strand_id
1 'polypeptide(L)'
;MAAKLRIDPTFEPADAFIGIATNMQVTQVVHFINSLTWLNLIREDDLPVYSEKTDSLHSYKFFHCADEDFRSTFSLVCNSNEGLNLLPAHKQFGFFLVIYGAIPAEKIKQLIAQIKSISGVQLAASISQEPGKVFGPILQDLELHLTDLKRVKAGNEKRFMPPAEEQ
;
A
#
# COMPACT_ATOMS: atom_id res chain seq x y z
N MET A 1 -10.64 33.35 -18.36
CA MET A 1 -10.31 32.58 -17.17
C MET A 1 -9.20 31.62 -17.51
N ALA A 2 -8.03 31.88 -17.04
CA ALA A 2 -6.95 30.94 -17.16
C ALA A 2 -7.31 29.68 -16.36
N ALA A 3 -7.54 28.59 -17.06
CA ALA A 3 -7.57 27.29 -16.43
C ALA A 3 -6.25 27.14 -15.68
N LYS A 4 -6.29 27.14 -14.38
CA LYS A 4 -5.17 26.70 -13.58
C LYS A 4 -4.94 25.23 -13.95
N LEU A 5 -4.05 25.00 -14.87
CA LEU A 5 -3.37 23.75 -15.00
C LEU A 5 -2.68 23.50 -13.66
N ARG A 6 -3.38 22.84 -12.78
CA ARG A 6 -2.73 22.16 -11.67
C ARG A 6 -2.05 20.95 -12.25
N ILE A 7 -0.89 21.21 -12.77
CA ILE A 7 0.08 20.15 -12.90
C ILE A 7 0.64 20.01 -11.48
N ASP A 8 -0.04 19.22 -10.72
CA ASP A 8 0.56 18.64 -9.54
C ASP A 8 0.94 17.22 -9.95
N PRO A 9 2.15 17.02 -10.48
CA PRO A 9 2.54 15.73 -11.02
C PRO A 9 2.75 14.67 -9.94
N THR A 10 2.56 15.02 -8.68
CA THR A 10 3.00 14.22 -7.55
C THR A 10 1.89 13.65 -6.70
N PHE A 11 0.63 14.01 -6.95
CA PHE A 11 -0.46 13.58 -6.10
C PHE A 11 -1.68 13.15 -6.91
N GLU A 12 -1.66 11.91 -7.39
CA GLU A 12 -2.91 11.24 -7.67
C GLU A 12 -3.43 10.68 -6.34
N PRO A 13 -4.65 11.09 -5.93
CA PRO A 13 -5.25 10.51 -4.73
C PRO A 13 -5.38 9.01 -4.93
N ALA A 14 -5.14 8.24 -3.88
CA ALA A 14 -5.38 6.80 -3.93
C ALA A 14 -6.82 6.54 -4.34
N ASP A 15 -7.02 5.68 -5.32
CA ASP A 15 -8.34 5.38 -5.84
C ASP A 15 -9.19 4.62 -4.83
N ALA A 16 -8.57 3.83 -3.97
CA ALA A 16 -9.28 3.08 -2.94
C ALA A 16 -8.42 2.73 -1.74
N PHE A 17 -9.08 2.65 -0.61
CA PHE A 17 -8.57 2.05 0.63
C PHE A 17 -9.46 0.89 1.02
N ILE A 18 -8.88 -0.29 1.16
CA ILE A 18 -9.59 -1.47 1.63
C ILE A 18 -9.06 -1.84 3.01
N GLY A 19 -9.95 -1.82 4.01
CA GLY A 19 -9.65 -2.33 5.34
C GLY A 19 -9.94 -3.83 5.41
N ILE A 20 -9.03 -4.57 6.02
CA ILE A 20 -9.16 -6.03 6.20
C ILE A 20 -9.09 -6.34 7.69
N ALA A 21 -10.16 -6.92 8.22
CA ALA A 21 -10.23 -7.40 9.60
C ALA A 21 -10.07 -8.91 9.63
N THR A 22 -9.00 -9.37 10.25
CA THR A 22 -8.70 -10.80 10.41
C THR A 22 -7.73 -11.01 11.57
N ASN A 23 -7.76 -12.20 12.15
CA ASN A 23 -6.80 -12.65 13.17
C ASN A 23 -5.60 -13.38 12.55
N MET A 24 -5.56 -13.56 11.24
CA MET A 24 -4.43 -14.19 10.56
C MET A 24 -3.18 -13.33 10.62
N GLN A 25 -2.04 -13.99 10.61
CA GLN A 25 -0.75 -13.31 10.44
C GLN A 25 -0.62 -12.75 9.02
N VAL A 26 0.18 -11.69 8.87
CA VAL A 26 0.34 -11.00 7.58
C VAL A 26 0.81 -11.93 6.47
N THR A 27 1.70 -12.87 6.75
CA THR A 27 2.19 -13.83 5.77
C THR A 27 1.09 -14.73 5.23
N GLN A 28 0.14 -15.12 6.06
CA GLN A 28 -1.03 -15.90 5.66
C GLN A 28 -1.99 -15.05 4.82
N VAL A 29 -2.25 -13.82 5.23
CA VAL A 29 -3.09 -12.87 4.47
C VAL A 29 -2.54 -12.66 3.07
N VAL A 30 -1.25 -12.37 2.97
CA VAL A 30 -0.56 -12.16 1.68
C VAL A 30 -0.62 -13.42 0.81
N HIS A 31 -0.38 -14.58 1.40
CA HIS A 31 -0.46 -15.85 0.69
C HIS A 31 -1.84 -16.06 0.06
N PHE A 32 -2.91 -15.87 0.82
CA PHE A 32 -4.27 -16.05 0.32
C PHE A 32 -4.67 -14.98 -0.70
N ILE A 33 -4.29 -13.72 -0.49
CA ILE A 33 -4.53 -12.67 -1.47
C ILE A 33 -3.86 -13.01 -2.80
N ASN A 34 -2.59 -13.40 -2.76
CA ASN A 34 -1.85 -13.77 -3.97
C ASN A 34 -2.40 -15.03 -4.65
N SER A 35 -2.98 -15.95 -3.88
CA SER A 35 -3.55 -17.20 -4.41
C SER A 35 -4.94 -17.01 -5.03
N LEU A 36 -5.76 -16.13 -4.46
CA LEU A 36 -7.17 -15.98 -4.84
C LEU A 36 -7.45 -14.77 -5.73
N THR A 37 -6.47 -13.87 -5.86
CA THR A 37 -6.57 -12.68 -6.70
C THR A 37 -5.47 -12.67 -7.74
N TRP A 38 -5.49 -11.67 -8.63
CA TRP A 38 -4.41 -11.47 -9.61
C TRP A 38 -3.19 -10.77 -9.03
N LEU A 39 -3.24 -10.35 -7.77
CA LEU A 39 -2.16 -9.62 -7.13
C LEU A 39 -0.98 -10.54 -6.80
N ASN A 40 0.21 -9.99 -6.87
CA ASN A 40 1.44 -10.64 -6.46
C ASN A 40 2.22 -9.76 -5.49
N LEU A 41 1.66 -9.58 -4.30
CA LEU A 41 2.24 -8.77 -3.25
C LEU A 41 3.58 -9.36 -2.79
N ILE A 42 4.61 -8.52 -2.78
CA ILE A 42 5.97 -8.88 -2.40
C ILE A 42 6.36 -8.09 -1.16
N ARG A 43 7.04 -8.76 -0.23
CA ARG A 43 7.59 -8.12 0.97
C ARG A 43 8.60 -7.04 0.57
N GLU A 44 8.40 -5.85 1.08
CA GLU A 44 9.33 -4.73 0.96
C GLU A 44 9.78 -4.28 2.35
N ASP A 45 10.70 -3.33 2.42
CA ASP A 45 11.10 -2.73 3.69
C ASP A 45 9.90 -2.11 4.40
N ASP A 46 9.89 -2.18 5.72
CA ASP A 46 8.81 -1.66 6.53
C ASP A 46 8.57 -0.17 6.27
N LEU A 47 7.31 0.22 6.31
CA LEU A 47 6.90 1.62 6.17
C LEU A 47 7.24 2.38 7.46
N PRO A 48 8.15 3.36 7.42
CA PRO A 48 8.45 4.19 8.58
C PRO A 48 7.42 5.33 8.72
N VAL A 49 6.84 5.45 9.88
CA VAL A 49 5.88 6.51 10.20
C VAL A 49 6.27 7.18 11.51
N TYR A 50 6.40 8.49 11.48
CA TYR A 50 6.67 9.27 12.68
C TYR A 50 5.42 9.42 13.53
N SER A 51 5.54 9.17 14.83
CA SER A 51 4.49 9.37 15.81
C SER A 51 4.85 10.54 16.74
N GLU A 52 4.01 11.56 16.75
CA GLU A 52 4.16 12.69 17.67
C GLU A 52 3.98 12.28 19.14
N LYS A 53 3.14 11.28 19.39
CA LYS A 53 2.87 10.80 20.76
C LYS A 53 4.10 10.20 21.43
N THR A 54 4.93 9.51 20.67
CA THR A 54 6.13 8.85 21.18
C THR A 54 7.41 9.56 20.76
N ASP A 55 7.31 10.59 19.94
CA ASP A 55 8.43 11.33 19.35
C ASP A 55 9.47 10.40 18.73
N SER A 56 8.99 9.41 17.97
CA SER A 56 9.84 8.41 17.34
C SER A 56 9.23 7.84 16.06
N LEU A 57 10.08 7.22 15.24
CA LEU A 57 9.66 6.46 14.07
C LEU A 57 9.20 5.08 14.49
N HIS A 58 8.06 4.68 13.96
CA HIS A 58 7.54 3.31 14.04
C HIS A 58 7.49 2.71 12.67
N SER A 59 7.86 1.45 12.56
CA SER A 59 7.88 0.73 11.28
C SER A 59 6.72 -0.24 11.20
N TYR A 60 6.02 -0.25 10.08
CA TYR A 60 4.89 -1.13 9.82
C TYR A 60 5.22 -2.06 8.66
N LYS A 61 4.91 -3.35 8.79
CA LYS A 61 5.14 -4.33 7.74
C LYS A 61 4.44 -3.92 6.46
N PHE A 62 5.15 -4.05 5.35
CA PHE A 62 4.76 -3.50 4.07
C PHE A 62 4.98 -4.50 2.94
N PHE A 63 3.97 -4.63 2.08
CA PHE A 63 4.00 -5.45 0.88
C PHE A 63 3.51 -4.61 -0.30
N HIS A 64 4.04 -4.86 -1.46
CA HIS A 64 3.73 -4.04 -2.63
C HIS A 64 3.73 -4.86 -3.91
N CYS A 65 2.89 -4.49 -4.85
CA CYS A 65 2.97 -4.93 -6.24
C CYS A 65 2.43 -3.85 -7.18
N ALA A 66 2.83 -3.94 -8.44
CA ALA A 66 2.32 -3.11 -9.52
C ALA A 66 1.58 -3.96 -10.54
N ASP A 67 0.54 -3.41 -11.11
CA ASP A 67 -0.19 -3.99 -12.23
C ASP A 67 -0.06 -3.07 -13.44
N GLU A 68 0.68 -3.53 -14.46
CA GLU A 68 0.93 -2.75 -15.66
C GLU A 68 -0.32 -2.61 -16.53
N ASP A 69 -1.19 -3.61 -16.55
CA ASP A 69 -2.40 -3.60 -17.37
C ASP A 69 -3.35 -2.49 -16.95
N PHE A 70 -3.49 -2.26 -15.65
CA PHE A 70 -4.32 -1.20 -15.09
C PHE A 70 -3.53 0.06 -14.71
N ARG A 71 -2.22 0.06 -14.92
CA ARG A 71 -1.32 1.14 -14.44
C ARG A 71 -1.58 1.49 -12.98
N SER A 72 -1.78 0.47 -12.17
CA SER A 72 -2.14 0.58 -10.76
C SER A 72 -1.07 -0.01 -9.88
N THR A 73 -0.99 0.48 -8.66
CA THR A 73 -0.14 -0.06 -7.61
C THR A 73 -0.97 -0.44 -6.40
N PHE A 74 -0.54 -1.51 -5.73
CA PHE A 74 -1.20 -2.08 -4.57
C PHE A 74 -0.20 -2.16 -3.43
N SER A 75 -0.54 -1.56 -2.30
CA SER A 75 0.31 -1.55 -1.12
C SER A 75 -0.48 -2.08 0.07
N LEU A 76 -0.02 -3.19 0.65
CA LEU A 76 -0.60 -3.75 1.87
C LEU A 76 0.25 -3.32 3.05
N VAL A 77 -0.37 -2.67 4.01
CA VAL A 77 0.27 -2.17 5.22
C VAL A 77 -0.41 -2.77 6.44
N CYS A 78 0.39 -3.26 7.40
CA CYS A 78 -0.13 -3.66 8.70
C CYS A 78 -0.52 -2.43 9.51
N ASN A 79 -1.68 -2.48 10.14
CA ASN A 79 -2.18 -1.38 10.98
C ASN A 79 -1.55 -1.35 12.37
N SER A 80 -0.92 -2.43 12.80
CA SER A 80 -0.40 -2.54 14.15
C SER A 80 1.07 -2.96 14.15
N ASN A 81 1.84 -2.30 15.00
CA ASN A 81 3.17 -2.72 15.38
C ASN A 81 3.39 -2.43 16.86
N GLU A 82 3.72 -3.46 17.63
CA GLU A 82 4.02 -3.34 19.08
C GLU A 82 2.92 -2.60 19.88
N GLY A 83 1.66 -2.83 19.53
CA GLY A 83 0.52 -2.21 20.20
C GLY A 83 0.15 -0.81 19.69
N LEU A 84 0.91 -0.25 18.75
CA LEU A 84 0.62 1.03 18.11
C LEU A 84 -0.10 0.81 16.78
N ASN A 85 -1.25 1.44 16.62
CA ASN A 85 -2.01 1.41 15.39
C ASN A 85 -1.57 2.55 14.46
N LEU A 86 -1.38 2.22 13.17
CA LEU A 86 -1.13 3.21 12.13
C LEU A 86 -2.32 4.17 12.01
N LEU A 87 -3.54 3.62 12.04
CA LEU A 87 -4.79 4.35 12.05
C LEU A 87 -5.61 3.96 13.27
N PRO A 88 -5.47 4.67 14.40
CA PRO A 88 -6.21 4.35 15.62
C PRO A 88 -7.72 4.44 15.47
N ALA A 89 -8.23 5.31 14.60
CA ALA A 89 -9.66 5.45 14.32
C ALA A 89 -10.24 4.22 13.60
N HIS A 90 -9.39 3.41 12.98
CA HIS A 90 -9.75 2.19 12.25
C HIS A 90 -9.07 0.94 12.83
N LYS A 91 -8.92 0.88 14.14
CA LYS A 91 -8.23 -0.20 14.85
C LYS A 91 -8.84 -1.60 14.63
N GLN A 92 -10.09 -1.67 14.20
CA GLN A 92 -10.76 -2.91 13.86
C GLN A 92 -10.17 -3.61 12.64
N PHE A 93 -9.49 -2.86 11.77
CA PHE A 93 -8.78 -3.41 10.63
C PHE A 93 -7.32 -3.69 10.99
N GLY A 94 -6.90 -4.93 10.78
CA GLY A 94 -5.50 -5.32 10.98
C GLY A 94 -4.58 -4.91 9.82
N PHE A 95 -5.16 -4.72 8.64
CA PHE A 95 -4.43 -4.40 7.41
C PHE A 95 -5.19 -3.39 6.56
N PHE A 96 -4.43 -2.60 5.82
CA PHE A 96 -4.98 -1.72 4.77
C PHE A 96 -4.34 -2.06 3.43
N LEU A 97 -5.17 -2.24 2.42
CA LEU A 97 -4.74 -2.33 1.04
C LEU A 97 -5.02 -0.99 0.36
N VAL A 98 -3.96 -0.30 0.01
CA VAL A 98 -4.02 1.02 -0.63
C VAL A 98 -3.82 0.85 -2.12
N ILE A 99 -4.74 1.35 -2.91
CA ILE A 99 -4.76 1.19 -4.36
C ILE A 99 -4.64 2.56 -5.01
N TYR A 100 -3.60 2.72 -5.85
CA TYR A 100 -3.39 3.90 -6.69
C TYR A 100 -3.51 3.51 -8.16
N GLY A 101 -4.08 4.39 -8.96
CA GLY A 101 -4.06 4.28 -10.39
C GLY A 101 -5.44 4.23 -11.03
N ALA A 102 -5.50 3.80 -12.28
CA ALA A 102 -6.69 3.87 -13.12
C ALA A 102 -7.52 2.57 -13.11
N ILE A 103 -7.53 1.85 -12.00
CA ILE A 103 -8.27 0.59 -11.89
C ILE A 103 -9.79 0.84 -11.91
N PRO A 104 -10.57 0.08 -12.70
CA PRO A 104 -12.02 0.21 -12.72
C PRO A 104 -12.66 -0.14 -11.38
N ALA A 105 -13.72 0.58 -11.01
CA ALA A 105 -14.46 0.35 -9.77
C ALA A 105 -14.99 -1.09 -9.63
N GLU A 106 -15.36 -1.72 -10.74
CA GLU A 106 -15.80 -3.13 -10.78
C GLU A 106 -14.70 -4.09 -10.35
N LYS A 107 -13.44 -3.80 -10.73
CA LYS A 107 -12.28 -4.60 -10.32
C LYS A 107 -12.02 -4.47 -8.83
N ILE A 108 -12.20 -3.27 -8.27
CA ILE A 108 -12.08 -3.03 -6.82
C ILE A 108 -13.14 -3.83 -6.06
N LYS A 109 -14.38 -3.82 -6.53
CA LYS A 109 -15.47 -4.63 -5.96
C LYS A 109 -15.17 -6.12 -6.02
N GLN A 110 -14.66 -6.60 -7.14
CA GLN A 110 -14.24 -7.98 -7.32
C GLN A 110 -13.12 -8.35 -6.34
N LEU A 111 -12.14 -7.49 -6.19
CA LEU A 111 -11.03 -7.68 -5.25
C LEU A 111 -11.52 -7.78 -3.81
N ILE A 112 -12.41 -6.88 -3.39
CA ILE A 112 -13.02 -6.92 -2.05
C ILE A 112 -13.77 -8.23 -1.84
N ALA A 113 -14.56 -8.67 -2.81
CA ALA A 113 -15.31 -9.92 -2.74
C ALA A 113 -14.37 -11.14 -2.64
N GLN A 114 -13.28 -11.16 -3.37
CA GLN A 114 -12.28 -12.22 -3.32
C GLN A 114 -11.57 -12.25 -1.96
N ILE A 115 -11.20 -11.09 -1.41
CA ILE A 115 -10.58 -11.00 -0.08
C ILE A 115 -11.57 -11.47 1.00
N LYS A 116 -12.83 -11.07 0.90
CA LYS A 116 -13.90 -11.52 1.81
C LYS A 116 -14.09 -13.02 1.79
N SER A 117 -13.85 -13.67 0.68
CA SER A 117 -14.02 -15.13 0.52
C SER A 117 -12.91 -15.92 1.23
N ILE A 118 -11.83 -15.28 1.64
CA ILE A 118 -10.75 -15.94 2.38
C ILE A 118 -11.28 -16.43 3.73
N SER A 119 -11.13 -17.72 3.98
CA SER A 119 -11.47 -18.28 5.30
C SER A 119 -10.59 -17.65 6.37
N GLY A 120 -11.21 -17.07 7.39
CA GLY A 120 -10.53 -16.34 8.46
C GLY A 120 -10.57 -14.82 8.30
N VAL A 121 -10.98 -14.28 7.16
CA VAL A 121 -11.27 -12.85 7.02
C VAL A 121 -12.67 -12.56 7.54
N GLN A 122 -12.75 -11.72 8.55
CA GLN A 122 -14.01 -11.34 9.20
C GLN A 122 -14.72 -10.23 8.44
N LEU A 123 -13.94 -9.28 7.91
CA LEU A 123 -14.44 -8.13 7.17
C LEU A 123 -13.41 -7.66 6.16
N ALA A 124 -13.87 -7.33 4.96
CA ALA A 124 -13.11 -6.56 3.99
C ALA A 124 -14.06 -5.52 3.39
N ALA A 125 -13.69 -4.26 3.51
CA ALA A 125 -14.56 -3.16 3.11
C ALA A 125 -13.76 -1.98 2.57
N SER A 126 -14.34 -1.29 1.60
CA SER A 126 -13.81 -0.01 1.17
C SER A 126 -14.01 1.02 2.28
N ILE A 127 -12.94 1.71 2.63
CA ILE A 127 -12.99 2.78 3.60
C ILE A 127 -13.24 4.08 2.88
N SER A 128 -14.32 4.76 3.24
CA SER A 128 -14.65 6.05 2.70
C SER A 128 -13.58 7.06 3.07
N GLN A 129 -12.98 7.66 2.04
CA GLN A 129 -12.04 8.76 2.24
C GLN A 129 -12.81 10.05 2.44
N GLU A 130 -12.71 10.62 3.61
CA GLU A 130 -12.81 12.05 3.69
C GLU A 130 -11.45 12.62 3.26
N PRO A 131 -11.40 13.35 2.12
CA PRO A 131 -10.12 13.76 1.56
C PRO A 131 -9.31 14.56 2.59
N GLY A 132 -8.11 14.09 2.89
CA GLY A 132 -7.10 14.83 3.60
C GLY A 132 -7.10 14.73 5.12
N LYS A 133 -8.12 14.16 5.78
CA LYS A 133 -8.17 14.21 7.25
C LYS A 133 -7.53 13.01 7.96
N VAL A 134 -7.71 11.80 7.46
CA VAL A 134 -7.25 10.58 8.14
C VAL A 134 -6.10 9.91 7.40
N PHE A 135 -6.18 9.83 6.09
CA PHE A 135 -5.21 9.12 5.27
C PHE A 135 -4.15 10.02 4.63
N GLY A 136 -4.35 11.35 4.62
CA GLY A 136 -3.45 12.28 3.96
C GLY A 136 -1.99 12.16 4.41
N PRO A 137 -1.68 12.17 5.71
CA PRO A 137 -0.31 12.01 6.20
C PRO A 137 0.31 10.66 5.85
N ILE A 138 -0.49 9.60 5.91
CA ILE A 138 -0.05 8.24 5.60
C ILE A 138 0.24 8.08 4.11
N LEU A 139 -0.56 8.71 3.27
CA LEU A 139 -0.34 8.71 1.83
C LEU A 139 0.98 9.37 1.46
N GLN A 140 1.34 10.46 2.13
CA GLN A 140 2.63 11.11 1.93
C GLN A 140 3.79 10.22 2.35
N ASP A 141 3.70 9.58 3.51
CA ASP A 141 4.70 8.64 3.99
C ASP A 141 4.84 7.46 3.03
N LEU A 142 3.73 6.96 2.53
CA LEU A 142 3.69 5.86 1.58
C LEU A 142 4.35 6.22 0.24
N GLU A 143 4.02 7.36 -0.33
CA GLU A 143 4.64 7.84 -1.57
C GLU A 143 6.14 8.03 -1.42
N LEU A 144 6.56 8.63 -0.33
CA LEU A 144 7.97 8.83 -0.04
C LEU A 144 8.70 7.50 0.09
N HIS A 145 8.11 6.55 0.78
CA HIS A 145 8.66 5.20 0.95
C HIS A 145 8.80 4.45 -0.39
N LEU A 146 7.78 4.51 -1.23
CA LEU A 146 7.81 3.90 -2.56
C LEU A 146 8.88 4.53 -3.45
N THR A 147 9.08 5.83 -3.35
CA THR A 147 10.15 6.54 -4.07
C THR A 147 11.51 6.09 -3.58
N ASP A 148 11.72 5.96 -2.29
CA ASP A 148 12.98 5.49 -1.71
C ASP A 148 13.28 4.04 -2.09
N LEU A 149 12.28 3.16 -2.09
CA LEU A 149 12.43 1.78 -2.56
C LEU A 149 12.87 1.70 -4.03
N LYS A 150 12.32 2.52 -4.90
CA LYS A 150 12.73 2.60 -6.31
C LYS A 150 14.19 3.04 -6.44
N ARG A 151 14.63 4.00 -5.66
CA ARG A 151 16.01 4.48 -5.65
C ARG A 151 16.99 3.39 -5.21
N VAL A 152 16.65 2.67 -4.17
CA VAL A 152 17.48 1.57 -3.66
C VAL A 152 17.60 0.46 -4.69
N LYS A 153 16.50 0.05 -5.31
CA LYS A 153 16.49 -0.96 -6.38
C LYS A 153 17.33 -0.53 -7.58
N ALA A 154 17.17 0.70 -8.04
CA ALA A 154 17.96 1.24 -9.14
C ALA A 154 19.46 1.29 -8.81
N GLY A 155 19.81 1.65 -7.58
CA GLY A 155 21.18 1.62 -7.10
C GLY A 155 21.78 0.22 -7.05
N ASN A 156 21.02 -0.76 -6.61
CA ASN A 156 21.42 -2.16 -6.56
C ASN A 156 21.58 -2.76 -7.96
N GLU A 157 20.68 -2.49 -8.87
CA GLU A 157 20.79 -2.94 -10.27
C GLU A 157 22.07 -2.41 -10.90
N LYS A 158 22.43 -1.15 -10.69
CA LYS A 158 23.69 -0.57 -11.17
C LYS A 158 24.92 -1.23 -10.58
N ARG A 159 24.87 -1.69 -9.33
CA ARG A 159 25.98 -2.39 -8.67
C ARG A 159 26.20 -3.79 -9.21
N PHE A 160 25.16 -4.44 -9.69
CA PHE A 160 25.19 -5.81 -10.20
C PHE A 160 25.29 -5.88 -11.72
N MET A 161 25.32 -4.73 -12.43
CA MET A 161 25.65 -4.73 -13.84
C MET A 161 27.11 -5.17 -14.03
N PRO A 162 27.36 -6.25 -14.79
CA PRO A 162 28.73 -6.59 -15.16
C PRO A 162 29.35 -5.42 -15.93
N PRO A 163 30.63 -5.15 -15.71
CA PRO A 163 31.31 -4.12 -16.50
C PRO A 163 31.13 -4.46 -17.99
N ALA A 164 30.81 -3.44 -18.78
CA ALA A 164 30.73 -3.59 -20.22
C ALA A 164 32.04 -4.24 -20.68
N GLU A 165 31.95 -5.39 -21.36
CA GLU A 165 33.12 -5.99 -22.00
C GLU A 165 33.63 -4.98 -23.02
N GLU A 166 34.76 -4.38 -22.73
CA GLU A 166 35.52 -3.62 -23.71
C GLU A 166 35.99 -4.62 -24.77
N GLN A 167 35.36 -4.53 -25.91
CA GLN A 167 35.91 -5.17 -27.12
C GLN A 167 36.99 -4.26 -27.72
#